data_e5f1371950603acda122528bbd58fbdd
#
_entry.id   e5f1371950603acda122528bbd58fbdd
#
_cell.length_a   1.000
_cell.length_b   1.000
_cell.length_c   1.000
_cell.angle_alpha   90.00
_cell.angle_beta   90.00
_cell.angle_gamma   90.00
#
_symmetry.space_group_name_H-M   'P 1'
#
loop_
_entity.id
_entity.type
_entity.pdbx_description
1 polymer ?
#
loop_
_entity_poly.entity_id
_entity_poly.type
_entity_poly.pdbx_seq_one_letter_code
_entity_poly.pdbx_strand_id
1 'polypeptide(L)' 'MDKKDRKEIANRVREKLEQEAQLAALRQIRDNPNATPETRLEAVKLLIEMNGEE' A
#
# COMPACT_ATOMS: atom_id res chain seq x y z
N MET A 1 18.02 24.27 -6.37
CA MET A 1 16.67 23.67 -6.40
C MET A 1 15.68 24.59 -5.74
N ASP A 2 14.59 24.87 -6.41
CA ASP A 2 13.53 25.76 -5.94
C ASP A 2 12.76 25.12 -4.78
N LYS A 3 12.15 25.95 -3.90
CA LYS A 3 11.31 25.46 -2.80
C LYS A 3 10.15 24.63 -3.29
N LYS A 4 9.58 24.99 -4.43
CA LYS A 4 8.47 24.25 -5.04
C LYS A 4 8.89 22.83 -5.43
N ASP A 5 10.07 22.70 -6.02
CA ASP A 5 10.62 21.41 -6.43
C ASP A 5 10.90 20.52 -5.24
N ARG A 6 11.41 21.09 -4.14
CA ARG A 6 11.64 20.37 -2.90
C ARG A 6 10.35 19.81 -2.31
N LYS A 7 9.28 20.62 -2.34
CA LYS A 7 7.97 20.20 -1.85
C LYS A 7 7.41 19.05 -2.67
N GLU A 8 7.52 19.12 -3.98
CA GLU A 8 7.04 18.06 -4.85
C GLU A 8 7.79 16.74 -4.62
N ILE A 9 9.12 16.81 -4.47
CA ILE A 9 9.92 15.63 -4.18
C ILE A 9 9.53 15.03 -2.83
N ALA A 10 9.38 15.85 -1.81
CA ALA A 10 8.98 15.40 -0.48
C ALA A 10 7.61 14.75 -0.50
N ASN A 11 6.66 15.33 -1.24
CA ASN A 11 5.31 14.75 -1.37
C ASN A 11 5.34 13.40 -2.09
N ARG A 12 6.12 13.27 -3.14
CA ARG A 12 6.25 11.99 -3.87
C ARG A 12 6.84 10.90 -2.99
N VAL A 13 7.86 11.23 -2.22
CA VAL A 13 8.47 10.29 -1.28
C VAL A 13 7.46 9.84 -0.24
N ARG A 14 6.71 10.80 0.31
CA ARG A 14 5.68 10.51 1.31
C ARG A 14 4.59 9.61 0.74
N GLU A 15 4.09 9.91 -0.45
CA GLU A 15 3.07 9.08 -1.11
C GLU A 15 3.55 7.65 -1.33
N LYS A 16 4.79 7.49 -1.76
CA LYS A 16 5.37 6.18 -1.97
C LYS A 16 5.50 5.41 -0.67
N LEU A 17 5.95 6.05 0.40
CA LEU A 17 6.06 5.43 1.72
C LEU A 17 4.69 5.02 2.26
N GLU A 18 3.68 5.87 2.10
CA GLU A 18 2.31 5.56 2.51
C GLU A 18 1.75 4.37 1.71
N GLN A 19 2.00 4.33 0.41
CA GLN A 19 1.59 3.23 -0.43
C GLN A 19 2.25 1.92 0.00
N GLU A 20 3.55 1.95 0.25
CA GLU A 20 4.29 0.78 0.73
C GLU A 20 3.77 0.29 2.08
N ALA A 21 3.45 1.22 2.99
CA ALA A 21 2.88 0.88 4.29
C ALA A 21 1.51 0.20 4.13
N GLN A 22 0.67 0.71 3.23
CA GLN A 22 -0.63 0.10 2.93
C GLN A 22 -0.47 -1.29 2.34
N LEU A 23 0.46 -1.46 1.41
CA LEU A 23 0.73 -2.76 0.81
C LEU A 23 1.20 -3.76 1.87
N ALA A 24 2.08 -3.35 2.76
CA ALA A 24 2.55 -4.21 3.85
C ALA A 24 1.41 -4.62 4.78
N ALA A 25 0.53 -3.68 5.13
CA ALA A 25 -0.63 -3.97 5.97
C ALA A 25 -1.59 -4.94 5.28
N LEU A 26 -1.83 -4.76 3.99
CA LEU A 26 -2.70 -5.67 3.23
C LEU A 26 -2.11 -7.08 3.13
N ARG A 27 -0.79 -7.18 2.96
CA ARG A 27 -0.11 -8.47 2.95
C ARG A 27 -0.24 -9.19 4.29
N GLN A 28 -0.15 -8.46 5.39
CA GLN A 28 -0.34 -9.04 6.71
C GLN A 28 -1.75 -9.57 6.89
N ILE A 29 -2.76 -8.84 6.42
CA ILE A 29 -4.15 -9.29 6.47
C ILE A 29 -4.32 -10.54 5.62
N ARG A 30 -3.78 -10.55 4.41
CA ARG A 30 -3.84 -11.69 3.50
C ARG A 30 -3.28 -12.96 4.15
N ASP A 31 -2.16 -12.81 4.86
CA ASP A 31 -1.42 -13.94 5.44
C ASP A 31 -1.86 -14.26 6.88
N ASN A 32 -2.76 -13.46 7.45
CA ASN A 32 -3.20 -13.65 8.84
C ASN A 32 -4.23 -14.79 8.93
N PRO A 33 -3.90 -15.90 9.60
CA PRO A 33 -4.84 -17.03 9.71
C PRO A 33 -6.07 -16.69 10.57
N ASN A 34 -6.01 -15.65 11.40
CA ASN A 34 -7.11 -15.23 12.24
C ASN A 34 -8.09 -14.28 11.53
N ALA A 35 -7.72 -13.75 10.37
CA ALA A 35 -8.61 -12.92 9.58
C ALA A 35 -9.67 -13.78 8.91
N THR A 36 -10.88 -13.22 8.75
CA THR A 36 -11.94 -13.95 8.07
C THR A 36 -11.59 -14.17 6.60
N PRO A 37 -12.10 -15.25 5.97
CA PRO A 37 -11.85 -15.46 4.54
C PRO A 37 -12.27 -14.28 3.66
N GLU A 38 -13.36 -13.61 4.01
CA GLU A 38 -13.84 -12.43 3.29
C GLU A 38 -12.83 -11.28 3.38
N THR A 39 -12.32 -11.00 4.57
CA THR A 39 -11.33 -9.96 4.79
C THR A 39 -10.03 -10.26 4.05
N ARG A 40 -9.60 -11.51 4.07
CA ARG A 40 -8.40 -11.95 3.35
C ARG A 40 -8.56 -11.80 1.85
N LEU A 41 -9.72 -12.16 1.32
CA LEU A 41 -10.01 -12.01 -0.10
C LEU A 41 -10.03 -10.54 -0.52
N GLU A 42 -10.61 -9.67 0.30
CA GLU A 42 -10.60 -8.23 0.06
C GLU A 42 -9.18 -7.68 0.01
N ALA A 43 -8.33 -8.12 0.95
CA ALA A 43 -6.92 -7.70 0.94
C ALA A 43 -6.21 -8.13 -0.35
N VAL A 44 -6.46 -9.36 -0.81
CA VAL A 44 -5.90 -9.85 -2.08
C VAL A 44 -6.37 -9.00 -3.26
N LYS A 45 -7.64 -8.68 -3.31
CA LYS A 45 -8.19 -7.84 -4.38
C LYS A 45 -7.54 -6.46 -4.40
N LEU A 46 -7.40 -5.84 -3.23
CA LEU A 46 -6.78 -4.53 -3.13
C LEU A 46 -5.29 -4.57 -3.50
N LEU A 47 -4.59 -5.62 -3.14
CA LEU A 47 -3.20 -5.80 -3.54
C LEU A 47 -3.07 -5.90 -5.06
N ILE A 48 -3.96 -6.62 -5.71
CA ILE A 48 -3.97 -6.74 -7.17
C ILE A 48 -4.23 -5.38 -7.81
N GLU A 49 -5.23 -4.64 -7.31
CA GLU A 49 -5.57 -3.33 -7.84
C GLU A 49 -4.45 -2.31 -7.65
N MET A 50 -3.80 -2.32 -6.50
CA MET A 50 -2.78 -1.32 -6.19
C MET A 50 -1.42 -1.62 -6.80
N ASN A 51 -1.08 -2.89 -6.94
CA ASN A 51 0.29 -3.28 -7.28
C ASN A 51 0.38 -4.38 -8.34
N GLY A 52 -0.76 -4.86 -8.85
CA GLY A 52 -0.77 -5.93 -9.83
C GLY A 52 -0.28 -7.27 -9.28
N GLU A 53 -0.25 -7.45 -7.97
CA GLU A 53 0.14 -8.72 -7.35
C GLU A 53 -0.97 -9.75 -7.51
N GLU A 54 -0.59 -10.94 -7.93
CA GLU A 54 -1.50 -12.09 -8.04
C GLU A 54 -1.25 -13.10 -6.92
#